data_89c48eabf8bcc01f3280e331dd3517af
#
_entry.id   89c48eabf8bcc01f3280e331dd3517af
#
_cell.length_a   1.000
_cell.length_b   1.000
_cell.length_c   1.000
_cell.angle_alpha   90.00
_cell.angle_beta   90.00
_cell.angle_gamma   90.00
#
_symmetry.space_group_name_H-M   'P 1'
#
loop_
_entity.id
_entity.type
_entity.pdbx_description
1 polymer ?
#
loop_
_entity_poly.entity_id
_entity_poly.type
_entity_poly.pdbx_seq_one_letter_code
_entity_poly.pdbx_strand_id
1 'polypeptide(L)'
;ASGGSVPAISADSYYRKVCSRKTLRAAWRVVYSNGINSDKEETRRLVKEFSIGIETHLERIYRQLLKGKFRFPPSQGIPIPRKGKKPRPLVKSPIQTRVVQRAILEVLQSAPALEPYYKNPTSFGGIKGKGLGVPGAVKTVNEAVEAGAKYYIRSDIDSFFTKIPRKIVLAKISGVISDHKFECLLEKATDVELDNLSWLGSSASLFPSYEVGVAQGCCLSPLLGNILLESFDKQLNGRGITCIRYIDDFVILGPDKHKVQAAFKSGLQILAQHGLTAYDPKLSTDKAGMGEVRHGFEFLGCSVRPGMISPARKSRRRVVEAVKTVLDKSLVLLDQPELLMRADLAAMDTLASVANILEGWGNQYAFCNDREVLKQ
;
A
#
# COMPACT_ATOMS: atom_id res chain seq x y z
N ALA A 1 17.69 -26.08 -40.87
CA ALA A 1 16.47 -25.52 -40.26
C ALA A 1 16.06 -26.42 -39.10
N SER A 2 16.58 -26.16 -37.91
CA SER A 2 16.18 -26.82 -36.66
C SER A 2 15.03 -26.03 -36.04
N GLY A 3 13.80 -26.52 -36.26
CA GLY A 3 12.62 -26.04 -35.56
C GLY A 3 12.69 -26.40 -34.08
N GLY A 4 13.15 -25.48 -33.25
CA GLY A 4 13.08 -25.61 -31.81
C GLY A 4 11.60 -25.61 -31.38
N SER A 5 11.10 -26.79 -30.99
CA SER A 5 9.79 -26.92 -30.36
C SER A 5 9.76 -26.12 -29.07
N VAL A 6 8.92 -25.07 -29.02
CA VAL A 6 8.64 -24.36 -27.79
C VAL A 6 8.06 -25.38 -26.79
N PRO A 7 8.68 -25.61 -25.63
CA PRO A 7 8.19 -26.60 -24.69
C PRO A 7 6.74 -26.26 -24.28
N ALA A 8 5.88 -27.28 -24.35
CA ALA A 8 4.48 -27.14 -23.93
C ALA A 8 4.44 -26.71 -22.45
N ILE A 9 3.78 -25.60 -22.17
CA ILE A 9 3.64 -25.09 -20.80
C ILE A 9 2.78 -26.09 -20.02
N SER A 10 3.26 -26.58 -18.88
CA SER A 10 2.50 -27.52 -18.02
C SER A 10 1.15 -26.88 -17.61
N ALA A 11 0.13 -27.73 -17.35
CA ALA A 11 -1.21 -27.27 -16.96
C ALA A 11 -1.19 -26.44 -15.65
N ASP A 12 -0.20 -26.67 -14.78
CA ASP A 12 -0.01 -26.02 -13.49
C ASP A 12 0.90 -24.79 -13.51
N SER A 13 1.32 -24.31 -14.68
CA SER A 13 2.21 -23.16 -14.76
C SER A 13 1.53 -21.89 -14.22
N TYR A 14 2.28 -21.10 -13.46
CA TYR A 14 1.83 -19.82 -12.92
C TYR A 14 1.42 -18.86 -14.05
N TYR A 15 2.14 -18.88 -15.16
CA TYR A 15 1.78 -18.12 -16.35
C TYR A 15 0.38 -18.46 -16.87
N ARG A 16 0.04 -19.75 -16.98
CA ARG A 16 -1.29 -20.18 -17.40
C ARG A 16 -2.39 -19.77 -16.43
N LYS A 17 -2.10 -19.80 -15.13
CA LYS A 17 -3.03 -19.33 -14.10
C LYS A 17 -3.34 -17.83 -14.29
N VAL A 18 -2.33 -16.99 -14.57
CA VAL A 18 -2.54 -15.56 -14.91
C VAL A 18 -3.36 -15.41 -16.18
N CYS A 19 -3.04 -16.18 -17.22
CA CYS A 19 -3.73 -16.15 -18.51
C CYS A 19 -5.14 -16.74 -18.50
N SER A 20 -5.67 -17.23 -17.36
CA SER A 20 -7.00 -17.79 -17.33
C SER A 20 -8.09 -16.71 -17.37
N ARG A 21 -9.18 -16.96 -18.13
CA ARG A 21 -10.35 -16.06 -18.14
C ARG A 21 -10.94 -15.84 -16.74
N LYS A 22 -10.92 -16.89 -15.91
CA LYS A 22 -11.37 -16.84 -14.52
C LYS A 22 -10.56 -15.81 -13.71
N THR A 23 -9.23 -15.89 -13.78
CA THR A 23 -8.32 -14.98 -13.06
C THR A 23 -8.45 -13.55 -13.57
N LEU A 24 -8.53 -13.34 -14.88
CA LEU A 24 -8.70 -12.00 -15.46
C LEU A 24 -10.03 -11.36 -15.08
N ARG A 25 -11.14 -12.12 -15.05
CA ARG A 25 -12.43 -11.62 -14.56
C ARG A 25 -12.40 -11.29 -13.06
N ALA A 26 -11.76 -12.13 -12.25
CA ALA A 26 -11.60 -11.85 -10.81
C ALA A 26 -10.75 -10.58 -10.60
N ALA A 27 -9.65 -10.44 -11.31
CA ALA A 27 -8.81 -9.26 -11.29
C ALA A 27 -9.57 -7.99 -11.70
N TRP A 28 -10.36 -8.07 -12.78
CA TRP A 28 -11.21 -6.95 -13.21
C TRP A 28 -12.21 -6.53 -12.14
N ARG A 29 -12.92 -7.46 -11.50
CA ARG A 29 -13.88 -7.13 -10.44
C ARG A 29 -13.23 -6.29 -9.33
N VAL A 30 -12.01 -6.62 -8.93
CA VAL A 30 -11.27 -5.85 -7.92
C VAL A 30 -10.85 -4.47 -8.45
N VAL A 31 -10.36 -4.40 -9.69
CA VAL A 31 -9.97 -3.12 -10.33
C VAL A 31 -11.18 -2.22 -10.48
N TYR A 32 -12.32 -2.76 -10.91
CA TYR A 32 -13.58 -2.04 -11.05
C TYR A 32 -14.09 -1.52 -9.71
N SER A 33 -14.22 -2.40 -8.71
CA SER A 33 -14.68 -2.03 -7.37
C SER A 33 -13.83 -0.92 -6.75
N ASN A 34 -12.51 -1.02 -6.82
CA ASN A 34 -11.63 0.01 -6.31
C ASN A 34 -11.73 1.33 -7.11
N GLY A 35 -11.96 1.23 -8.41
CA GLY A 35 -12.06 2.39 -9.28
C GLY A 35 -13.38 3.15 -9.16
N ILE A 36 -14.51 2.43 -9.06
CA ILE A 36 -15.84 3.04 -8.93
C ILE A 36 -16.02 3.73 -7.57
N ASN A 37 -15.35 3.22 -6.53
CA ASN A 37 -15.33 3.79 -5.18
C ASN A 37 -14.20 4.81 -4.97
N SER A 38 -13.54 5.27 -6.04
CA SER A 38 -12.47 6.27 -5.93
C SER A 38 -13.05 7.66 -5.66
N ASP A 39 -12.38 8.45 -4.82
CA ASP A 39 -12.71 9.87 -4.60
C ASP A 39 -12.49 10.72 -5.87
N LYS A 40 -11.68 10.23 -6.82
CA LYS A 40 -11.36 10.94 -8.06
C LYS A 40 -12.37 10.61 -9.15
N GLU A 41 -13.12 11.61 -9.60
CA GLU A 41 -14.10 11.50 -10.67
C GLU A 41 -13.54 10.91 -11.96
N GLU A 42 -12.36 11.38 -12.39
CA GLU A 42 -11.67 10.84 -13.56
C GLU A 42 -11.43 9.32 -13.46
N THR A 43 -11.05 8.82 -12.26
CA THR A 43 -10.85 7.38 -12.04
C THR A 43 -12.17 6.62 -12.17
N ARG A 44 -13.25 7.15 -11.60
CA ARG A 44 -14.59 6.56 -11.74
C ARG A 44 -15.04 6.52 -13.19
N ARG A 45 -14.84 7.62 -13.92
CA ARG A 45 -15.17 7.71 -15.36
C ARG A 45 -14.42 6.66 -16.16
N LEU A 46 -13.10 6.57 -16.03
CA LEU A 46 -12.27 5.63 -16.79
C LEU A 46 -12.66 4.17 -16.56
N VAL A 47 -12.98 3.75 -15.32
CA VAL A 47 -13.41 2.37 -15.09
C VAL A 47 -14.82 2.10 -15.60
N LYS A 48 -15.74 3.09 -15.59
CA LYS A 48 -17.06 3.00 -16.23
C LYS A 48 -16.94 2.84 -17.75
N GLU A 49 -16.15 3.68 -18.40
CA GLU A 49 -15.88 3.58 -19.84
C GLU A 49 -15.29 2.22 -20.22
N PHE A 50 -14.28 1.75 -19.47
CA PHE A 50 -13.68 0.44 -19.73
C PHE A 50 -14.65 -0.72 -19.47
N SER A 51 -15.65 -0.55 -18.61
CA SER A 51 -16.68 -1.58 -18.33
C SER A 51 -17.61 -1.79 -19.52
N ILE A 52 -17.72 -0.80 -20.42
CA ILE A 52 -18.49 -0.94 -21.65
C ILE A 52 -17.75 -1.92 -22.58
N GLY A 53 -18.40 -3.05 -22.88
CA GLY A 53 -17.77 -4.11 -23.69
C GLY A 53 -16.66 -4.90 -22.98
N ILE A 54 -16.74 -5.02 -21.66
CA ILE A 54 -15.73 -5.65 -20.81
C ILE A 54 -15.30 -7.05 -21.29
N GLU A 55 -16.23 -7.87 -21.74
CA GLU A 55 -15.92 -9.22 -22.23
C GLU A 55 -14.98 -9.16 -23.45
N THR A 56 -15.17 -8.20 -24.34
CA THR A 56 -14.29 -7.96 -25.51
C THR A 56 -12.89 -7.52 -25.04
N HIS A 57 -12.83 -6.63 -24.05
CA HIS A 57 -11.54 -6.17 -23.51
C HIS A 57 -10.80 -7.31 -22.82
N LEU A 58 -11.46 -8.10 -21.99
CA LEU A 58 -10.83 -9.24 -21.31
C LEU A 58 -10.41 -10.33 -22.29
N GLU A 59 -11.23 -10.62 -23.31
CA GLU A 59 -10.87 -11.59 -24.36
C GLU A 59 -9.64 -11.15 -25.16
N ARG A 60 -9.52 -9.85 -25.47
CA ARG A 60 -8.34 -9.28 -26.12
C ARG A 60 -7.09 -9.46 -25.25
N ILE A 61 -7.16 -9.09 -23.95
CA ILE A 61 -6.07 -9.27 -22.98
C ILE A 61 -5.67 -10.75 -22.92
N TYR A 62 -6.65 -11.65 -22.76
CA TYR A 62 -6.45 -13.09 -22.73
C TYR A 62 -5.69 -13.60 -23.96
N ARG A 63 -6.14 -13.26 -25.18
CA ARG A 63 -5.49 -13.67 -26.42
C ARG A 63 -4.06 -13.13 -26.55
N GLN A 64 -3.85 -11.87 -26.13
CA GLN A 64 -2.51 -11.28 -26.17
C GLN A 64 -1.56 -11.98 -25.17
N LEU A 65 -2.01 -12.28 -23.95
CA LEU A 65 -1.25 -13.03 -22.98
C LEU A 65 -0.92 -14.45 -23.49
N LEU A 66 -1.91 -15.21 -23.99
CA LEU A 66 -1.67 -16.55 -24.51
C LEU A 66 -0.60 -16.58 -25.61
N LYS A 67 -0.60 -15.58 -26.50
CA LYS A 67 0.37 -15.44 -27.57
C LYS A 67 1.72 -14.85 -27.11
N GLY A 68 1.87 -14.50 -25.82
CA GLY A 68 3.05 -13.78 -25.31
C GLY A 68 3.24 -12.38 -25.89
N LYS A 69 2.18 -11.80 -26.45
CA LYS A 69 2.20 -10.50 -27.16
C LYS A 69 1.58 -9.35 -26.35
N PHE A 70 1.19 -9.59 -25.10
CA PHE A 70 0.70 -8.51 -24.25
C PHE A 70 1.83 -7.51 -23.98
N ARG A 71 1.57 -6.23 -24.25
CA ARG A 71 2.47 -5.12 -23.93
C ARG A 71 1.84 -4.28 -22.84
N PHE A 72 2.64 -3.86 -21.89
CA PHE A 72 2.25 -2.90 -20.87
C PHE A 72 2.40 -1.50 -21.50
N PRO A 73 1.29 -0.76 -21.72
CA PRO A 73 1.42 0.61 -22.24
C PRO A 73 2.06 1.50 -21.17
N PRO A 74 2.73 2.59 -21.58
CA PRO A 74 3.29 3.55 -20.66
C PRO A 74 2.24 4.08 -19.67
N SER A 75 2.71 4.41 -18.47
CA SER A 75 1.92 4.94 -17.36
C SER A 75 2.11 6.44 -17.24
N GLN A 76 1.21 7.12 -16.57
CA GLN A 76 1.32 8.54 -16.27
C GLN A 76 1.95 8.77 -14.89
N GLY A 77 3.02 9.55 -14.83
CA GLY A 77 3.62 10.01 -13.58
C GLY A 77 2.89 11.24 -13.04
N ILE A 78 2.45 11.21 -11.78
CA ILE A 78 1.72 12.31 -11.12
C ILE A 78 2.44 12.65 -9.82
N PRO A 79 3.18 13.77 -9.74
CA PRO A 79 3.79 14.24 -8.51
C PRO A 79 2.70 14.88 -7.62
N ILE A 80 2.25 14.18 -6.58
CA ILE A 80 1.25 14.69 -5.65
C ILE A 80 1.93 15.62 -4.63
N PRO A 81 1.59 16.92 -4.60
CA PRO A 81 2.17 17.87 -3.65
C PRO A 81 1.90 17.47 -2.19
N ARG A 82 2.89 17.69 -1.33
CA ARG A 82 2.76 17.52 0.13
C ARG A 82 3.38 18.72 0.84
N LYS A 83 2.61 19.34 1.74
CA LYS A 83 3.07 20.52 2.49
C LYS A 83 4.36 20.20 3.27
N GLY A 84 5.44 20.94 2.98
CA GLY A 84 6.73 20.78 3.65
C GLY A 84 7.49 19.48 3.37
N LYS A 85 7.11 18.69 2.35
CA LYS A 85 7.74 17.40 1.98
C LYS A 85 7.88 17.27 0.47
N LYS A 86 8.81 16.41 0.03
CA LYS A 86 8.92 16.06 -1.39
C LYS A 86 7.58 15.53 -1.91
N PRO A 87 7.18 15.86 -3.15
CA PRO A 87 5.98 15.32 -3.77
C PRO A 87 5.97 13.80 -3.73
N ARG A 88 4.76 13.21 -3.66
CA ARG A 88 4.60 11.76 -3.74
C ARG A 88 4.50 11.35 -5.21
N PRO A 89 5.40 10.51 -5.74
CA PRO A 89 5.37 10.08 -7.14
C PRO A 89 4.34 8.97 -7.36
N LEU A 90 3.11 9.35 -7.66
CA LEU A 90 2.06 8.39 -8.00
C LEU A 90 2.19 7.97 -9.46
N VAL A 91 2.17 6.68 -9.74
CA VAL A 91 2.12 6.12 -11.10
C VAL A 91 0.70 5.65 -11.39
N LYS A 92 0.07 6.28 -12.39
CA LYS A 92 -1.28 5.93 -12.85
C LYS A 92 -1.17 5.05 -14.10
N SER A 93 -1.30 3.75 -13.92
CA SER A 93 -1.26 2.80 -15.02
C SER A 93 -2.62 2.67 -15.73
N PRO A 94 -2.63 2.41 -17.06
CA PRO A 94 -3.83 2.11 -17.83
C PRO A 94 -4.63 0.93 -17.23
N ILE A 95 -5.95 0.90 -17.43
CA ILE A 95 -6.85 -0.10 -16.82
C ILE A 95 -6.42 -1.53 -17.19
N GLN A 96 -6.08 -1.79 -18.45
CA GLN A 96 -5.62 -3.11 -18.90
C GLN A 96 -4.36 -3.58 -18.17
N THR A 97 -3.40 -2.67 -17.93
CA THR A 97 -2.20 -2.94 -17.13
C THR A 97 -2.58 -3.31 -15.69
N ARG A 98 -3.49 -2.54 -15.08
CA ARG A 98 -3.96 -2.80 -13.71
C ARG A 98 -4.67 -4.15 -13.59
N VAL A 99 -5.43 -4.58 -14.61
CA VAL A 99 -6.06 -5.92 -14.65
C VAL A 99 -5.02 -7.01 -14.68
N VAL A 100 -3.98 -6.92 -15.54
CA VAL A 100 -2.93 -7.93 -15.62
C VAL A 100 -2.06 -7.94 -14.36
N GLN A 101 -1.68 -6.78 -13.82
CA GLN A 101 -0.95 -6.68 -12.55
C GLN A 101 -1.76 -7.30 -11.39
N ARG A 102 -3.07 -7.08 -11.36
CA ARG A 102 -3.94 -7.70 -10.36
C ARG A 102 -4.05 -9.21 -10.54
N ALA A 103 -4.14 -9.72 -11.77
CA ALA A 103 -4.13 -11.14 -12.06
C ALA A 103 -2.82 -11.81 -11.62
N ILE A 104 -1.68 -11.16 -11.85
CA ILE A 104 -0.37 -11.60 -11.36
C ILE A 104 -0.37 -11.66 -9.83
N LEU A 105 -0.87 -10.63 -9.15
CA LEU A 105 -0.93 -10.59 -7.69
C LEU A 105 -1.78 -11.74 -7.10
N GLU A 106 -2.94 -12.03 -7.69
CA GLU A 106 -3.79 -13.15 -7.26
C GLU A 106 -3.05 -14.50 -7.36
N VAL A 107 -2.28 -14.68 -8.44
CA VAL A 107 -1.49 -15.89 -8.66
C VAL A 107 -0.32 -15.98 -7.66
N LEU A 108 0.40 -14.88 -7.43
CA LEU A 108 1.49 -14.82 -6.44
C LEU A 108 0.97 -15.12 -5.03
N GLN A 109 -0.18 -14.53 -4.64
CA GLN A 109 -0.78 -14.75 -3.33
C GLN A 109 -1.42 -16.14 -3.15
N SER A 110 -1.59 -16.89 -4.25
CA SER A 110 -2.02 -18.29 -4.22
C SER A 110 -0.85 -19.30 -4.26
N ALA A 111 0.39 -18.81 -4.43
CA ALA A 111 1.57 -19.64 -4.50
C ALA A 111 2.04 -20.07 -3.09
N PRO A 112 2.01 -21.36 -2.72
CA PRO A 112 2.43 -21.82 -1.38
C PRO A 112 3.86 -21.41 -1.02
N ALA A 113 4.77 -21.41 -2.01
CA ALA A 113 6.17 -21.02 -1.83
C ALA A 113 6.35 -19.56 -1.39
N LEU A 114 5.37 -18.68 -1.64
CA LEU A 114 5.39 -17.28 -1.24
C LEU A 114 4.57 -17.02 0.04
N GLU A 115 3.96 -18.03 0.63
CA GLU A 115 3.17 -17.92 1.85
C GLU A 115 3.91 -17.20 3.00
N PRO A 116 5.22 -17.45 3.26
CA PRO A 116 5.95 -16.75 4.32
C PRO A 116 5.99 -15.24 4.18
N TYR A 117 5.83 -14.70 2.96
CA TYR A 117 5.88 -13.26 2.70
C TYR A 117 4.53 -12.55 2.91
N TYR A 118 3.41 -13.26 2.77
CA TYR A 118 2.08 -12.69 2.94
C TYR A 118 1.32 -13.22 4.17
N LYS A 119 1.83 -14.26 4.83
CA LYS A 119 1.36 -14.73 6.14
C LYS A 119 2.35 -14.43 7.27
N ASN A 120 3.18 -13.41 7.10
CA ASN A 120 4.13 -12.98 8.12
C ASN A 120 3.35 -12.35 9.31
N PRO A 121 3.45 -12.91 10.54
CA PRO A 121 2.66 -12.46 11.69
C PRO A 121 3.07 -11.08 12.23
N THR A 122 4.19 -10.53 11.76
CA THR A 122 4.72 -9.23 12.20
C THR A 122 4.67 -8.17 11.09
N SER A 123 4.16 -8.52 9.89
CA SER A 123 3.98 -7.61 8.75
C SER A 123 2.51 -7.55 8.34
N PHE A 124 1.89 -6.36 8.43
CA PHE A 124 0.44 -6.18 8.29
C PHE A 124 0.04 -5.37 7.06
N GLY A 125 0.97 -4.69 6.41
CA GLY A 125 0.69 -3.82 5.29
C GLY A 125 0.63 -4.54 3.94
N GLY A 126 -0.31 -4.14 3.08
CA GLY A 126 -0.43 -4.65 1.70
C GLY A 126 -0.98 -6.07 1.58
N ILE A 127 -1.48 -6.64 2.66
CA ILE A 127 -2.05 -7.98 2.73
C ILE A 127 -3.53 -7.86 3.12
N LYS A 128 -4.39 -8.62 2.44
CA LYS A 128 -5.83 -8.67 2.77
C LYS A 128 -6.12 -9.88 3.66
N GLY A 129 -6.93 -9.70 4.68
CA GLY A 129 -7.40 -10.77 5.54
C GLY A 129 -8.00 -10.24 6.85
N LYS A 130 -8.76 -11.10 7.54
CA LYS A 130 -9.31 -10.79 8.86
C LYS A 130 -8.16 -10.66 9.88
N GLY A 131 -8.18 -9.60 10.66
CA GLY A 131 -7.14 -9.33 11.66
C GLY A 131 -5.85 -8.74 11.11
N LEU A 132 -5.82 -8.37 9.81
CA LEU A 132 -4.70 -7.71 9.15
C LEU A 132 -4.98 -6.20 8.99
N GLY A 133 -4.05 -5.50 8.37
CA GLY A 133 -4.15 -4.04 8.20
C GLY A 133 -3.77 -3.28 9.47
N VAL A 134 -4.19 -2.02 9.55
CA VAL A 134 -3.89 -1.15 10.71
C VAL A 134 -4.44 -1.71 12.02
N PRO A 135 -5.70 -2.21 12.08
CA PRO A 135 -6.21 -2.80 13.31
C PRO A 135 -5.36 -3.96 13.83
N GLY A 136 -4.95 -4.87 12.95
CA GLY A 136 -4.10 -6.00 13.32
C GLY A 136 -2.73 -5.57 13.83
N ALA A 137 -2.07 -4.63 13.11
CA ALA A 137 -0.77 -4.10 13.52
C ALA A 137 -0.83 -3.44 14.91
N VAL A 138 -1.82 -2.57 15.13
CA VAL A 138 -1.95 -1.84 16.41
C VAL A 138 -2.35 -2.77 17.55
N LYS A 139 -3.19 -3.78 17.28
CA LYS A 139 -3.52 -4.82 18.25
C LYS A 139 -2.28 -5.59 18.69
N THR A 140 -1.44 -6.03 17.73
CA THR A 140 -0.20 -6.76 18.04
C THR A 140 0.82 -5.89 18.78
N VAL A 141 0.86 -4.57 18.49
CA VAL A 141 1.63 -3.61 19.30
C VAL A 141 1.13 -3.60 20.74
N ASN A 142 -0.18 -3.52 20.96
CA ASN A 142 -0.75 -3.52 22.30
C ASN A 142 -0.49 -4.84 23.05
N GLU A 143 -0.60 -5.97 22.36
CA GLU A 143 -0.25 -7.30 22.90
C GLU A 143 1.22 -7.34 23.37
N ALA A 144 2.15 -6.78 22.61
CA ALA A 144 3.55 -6.67 23.00
C ALA A 144 3.75 -5.75 24.23
N VAL A 145 2.96 -4.67 24.33
CA VAL A 145 2.95 -3.78 25.51
C VAL A 145 2.44 -4.53 26.75
N GLU A 146 1.33 -5.24 26.63
CA GLU A 146 0.76 -6.06 27.72
C GLU A 146 1.69 -7.20 28.15
N ALA A 147 2.46 -7.77 27.21
CA ALA A 147 3.50 -8.76 27.47
C ALA A 147 4.76 -8.19 28.16
N GLY A 148 4.79 -6.89 28.47
CA GLY A 148 5.84 -6.27 29.27
C GLY A 148 6.88 -5.46 28.51
N ALA A 149 6.61 -5.05 27.27
CA ALA A 149 7.46 -4.10 26.57
C ALA A 149 7.41 -2.72 27.26
N LYS A 150 8.58 -2.18 27.62
CA LYS A 150 8.72 -0.91 28.36
C LYS A 150 9.27 0.21 27.48
N TYR A 151 9.99 -0.13 26.42
CA TYR A 151 10.67 0.81 25.52
C TYR A 151 10.26 0.56 24.08
N TYR A 152 10.23 1.62 23.28
CA TYR A 152 9.94 1.56 21.87
C TYR A 152 10.89 2.42 21.05
N ILE A 153 11.10 2.02 19.79
CA ILE A 153 11.61 2.86 18.70
C ILE A 153 10.68 2.65 17.51
N ARG A 154 10.09 3.72 16.99
CA ARG A 154 9.33 3.71 15.72
C ARG A 154 10.07 4.49 14.67
N SER A 155 9.98 4.06 13.43
CA SER A 155 10.56 4.76 12.27
C SER A 155 9.84 4.41 10.99
N ASP A 156 10.14 5.15 9.93
CA ASP A 156 9.65 4.99 8.56
C ASP A 156 10.87 4.79 7.63
N ILE A 157 10.78 3.89 6.66
CA ILE A 157 11.86 3.68 5.69
C ILE A 157 11.80 4.78 4.64
N ASP A 158 12.90 5.52 4.48
CA ASP A 158 12.94 6.67 3.56
C ASP A 158 12.74 6.26 2.11
N SER A 159 11.71 6.84 1.48
CA SER A 159 11.43 6.70 0.04
C SER A 159 11.33 5.24 -0.41
N PHE A 160 10.75 4.37 0.43
CA PHE A 160 10.80 2.92 0.32
C PHE A 160 10.51 2.41 -1.09
N PHE A 161 9.31 2.69 -1.63
CA PHE A 161 8.91 2.16 -2.94
C PHE A 161 9.79 2.62 -4.09
N THR A 162 10.37 3.81 -4.01
CA THR A 162 11.25 4.34 -5.07
C THR A 162 12.68 3.83 -4.97
N LYS A 163 13.03 3.16 -3.86
CA LYS A 163 14.38 2.62 -3.61
C LYS A 163 14.43 1.08 -3.61
N ILE A 164 13.31 0.38 -3.77
CA ILE A 164 13.30 -1.10 -3.81
C ILE A 164 14.19 -1.61 -4.95
N PRO A 165 15.23 -2.41 -4.68
CA PRO A 165 16.06 -3.03 -5.71
C PRO A 165 15.28 -4.17 -6.38
N ARG A 166 14.59 -3.87 -7.51
CA ARG A 166 13.70 -4.83 -8.19
C ARG A 166 14.36 -6.14 -8.52
N LYS A 167 15.58 -6.13 -9.04
CA LYS A 167 16.33 -7.35 -9.39
C LYS A 167 16.45 -8.33 -8.22
N ILE A 168 16.71 -7.81 -7.00
CA ILE A 168 16.82 -8.66 -5.80
C ILE A 168 15.47 -9.31 -5.48
N VAL A 169 14.38 -8.56 -5.56
CA VAL A 169 13.04 -9.08 -5.27
C VAL A 169 12.61 -10.10 -6.32
N LEU A 170 12.81 -9.80 -7.59
CA LEU A 170 12.50 -10.73 -8.69
C LEU A 170 13.31 -12.02 -8.58
N ALA A 171 14.61 -11.94 -8.27
CA ALA A 171 15.45 -13.10 -8.05
C ALA A 171 14.97 -13.98 -6.87
N LYS A 172 14.50 -13.36 -5.76
CA LYS A 172 13.88 -14.11 -4.66
C LYS A 172 12.62 -14.88 -5.10
N ILE A 173 11.79 -14.26 -5.97
CA ILE A 173 10.58 -14.91 -6.52
C ILE A 173 10.98 -16.06 -7.46
N SER A 174 11.91 -15.82 -8.40
CA SER A 174 12.40 -16.84 -9.35
C SER A 174 13.08 -18.01 -8.63
N GLY A 175 13.69 -17.77 -7.47
CA GLY A 175 14.29 -18.85 -6.65
C GLY A 175 13.27 -19.83 -6.06
N VAL A 176 11.99 -19.47 -6.00
CA VAL A 176 10.91 -20.32 -5.46
C VAL A 176 9.80 -20.63 -6.47
N ILE A 177 9.75 -19.91 -7.60
CA ILE A 177 8.80 -20.10 -8.70
C ILE A 177 9.60 -20.36 -9.98
N SER A 178 9.61 -21.61 -10.45
CA SER A 178 10.29 -21.99 -11.70
C SER A 178 9.32 -21.94 -12.88
N ASP A 179 9.05 -20.74 -13.40
CA ASP A 179 8.21 -20.52 -14.60
C ASP A 179 8.73 -19.30 -15.36
N HIS A 180 9.65 -19.53 -16.29
CA HIS A 180 10.30 -18.46 -17.06
C HIS A 180 9.33 -17.50 -17.76
N LYS A 181 8.19 -18.00 -18.29
CA LYS A 181 7.19 -17.12 -18.92
C LYS A 181 6.49 -16.22 -17.90
N PHE A 182 6.25 -16.76 -16.70
CA PHE A 182 5.70 -15.98 -15.60
C PHE A 182 6.71 -14.94 -15.10
N GLU A 183 7.97 -15.31 -14.96
CA GLU A 183 9.05 -14.41 -14.55
C GLU A 183 9.20 -13.24 -15.51
N CYS A 184 9.25 -13.50 -16.83
CA CYS A 184 9.28 -12.44 -17.84
C CYS A 184 8.03 -11.54 -17.83
N LEU A 185 6.85 -12.10 -17.53
CA LEU A 185 5.62 -11.31 -17.41
C LEU A 185 5.67 -10.43 -16.16
N LEU A 186 6.13 -10.98 -15.04
CA LEU A 186 6.25 -10.26 -13.76
C LEU A 186 7.27 -9.10 -13.85
N GLU A 187 8.43 -9.34 -14.47
CA GLU A 187 9.43 -8.33 -14.73
C GLU A 187 8.84 -7.15 -15.50
N LYS A 188 8.18 -7.42 -16.64
CA LYS A 188 7.50 -6.39 -17.45
C LYS A 188 6.35 -5.69 -16.70
N ALA A 189 5.62 -6.42 -15.85
CA ALA A 189 4.52 -5.85 -15.08
C ALA A 189 4.98 -4.92 -13.96
N THR A 190 6.23 -5.07 -13.51
CA THR A 190 6.85 -4.25 -12.46
C THR A 190 7.74 -3.15 -13.01
N ASP A 191 8.06 -3.20 -14.29
CA ASP A 191 8.75 -2.11 -14.97
C ASP A 191 7.84 -0.88 -15.12
N VAL A 192 8.43 0.32 -15.04
CA VAL A 192 7.70 1.59 -15.10
C VAL A 192 8.21 2.42 -16.24
N GLU A 193 7.44 2.44 -17.32
CA GLU A 193 7.62 3.38 -18.41
C GLU A 193 6.61 4.52 -18.26
N LEU A 194 7.07 5.79 -18.34
CA LEU A 194 6.22 6.98 -18.21
C LEU A 194 6.10 7.68 -19.55
N ASP A 195 4.86 8.01 -19.96
CA ASP A 195 4.56 8.74 -21.19
C ASP A 195 4.80 10.25 -21.08
N ASN A 196 4.91 10.76 -19.86
CA ASN A 196 5.00 12.18 -19.56
C ASN A 196 6.31 12.61 -18.88
N LEU A 197 7.40 11.89 -19.08
CA LEU A 197 8.71 12.17 -18.44
C LEU A 197 9.19 13.61 -18.70
N SER A 198 9.03 14.12 -19.91
CA SER A 198 9.41 15.49 -20.28
C SER A 198 8.63 16.56 -19.51
N TRP A 199 7.37 16.28 -19.19
CA TRP A 199 6.51 17.18 -18.41
C TRP A 199 6.86 17.19 -16.92
N LEU A 200 7.42 16.11 -16.40
CA LEU A 200 7.76 15.97 -14.97
C LEU A 200 8.94 16.85 -14.55
N GLY A 201 9.82 17.25 -15.46
CA GLY A 201 10.99 18.09 -15.17
C GLY A 201 11.83 17.53 -14.02
N SER A 202 12.14 18.34 -13.02
CA SER A 202 12.91 17.93 -11.85
C SER A 202 12.25 16.84 -11.00
N SER A 203 10.93 16.69 -11.09
CA SER A 203 10.19 15.64 -10.38
C SER A 203 10.39 14.24 -10.99
N ALA A 204 10.93 14.12 -12.20
CA ALA A 204 11.17 12.83 -12.85
C ALA A 204 12.06 11.91 -12.00
N SER A 205 13.05 12.47 -11.29
CA SER A 205 13.96 11.73 -10.41
C SER A 205 13.28 11.09 -9.18
N LEU A 206 12.03 11.45 -8.88
CA LEU A 206 11.26 10.87 -7.79
C LEU A 206 10.60 9.54 -8.19
N PHE A 207 10.46 9.28 -9.48
CA PHE A 207 9.79 8.08 -10.00
C PHE A 207 10.75 6.90 -10.12
N PRO A 208 10.24 5.66 -10.15
CA PRO A 208 11.07 4.48 -10.37
C PRO A 208 11.86 4.57 -11.66
N SER A 209 13.10 4.08 -11.63
CA SER A 209 13.97 3.92 -12.80
C SER A 209 13.97 2.46 -13.30
N TYR A 210 14.72 2.17 -14.39
CA TYR A 210 14.78 0.84 -14.99
C TYR A 210 15.13 -0.29 -14.00
N GLU A 211 16.01 -0.05 -13.01
CA GLU A 211 16.50 -1.11 -12.10
C GLU A 211 16.01 -0.95 -10.65
N VAL A 212 15.64 0.26 -10.27
CA VAL A 212 15.36 0.63 -8.88
C VAL A 212 13.99 1.27 -8.77
N GLY A 213 13.27 0.85 -7.75
CA GLY A 213 11.95 1.35 -7.42
C GLY A 213 10.82 0.53 -8.03
N VAL A 214 9.68 0.63 -7.41
CA VAL A 214 8.40 0.09 -7.85
C VAL A 214 7.34 1.20 -7.84
N ALA A 215 6.35 1.08 -8.71
CA ALA A 215 5.32 2.09 -8.88
C ALA A 215 4.49 2.30 -7.60
N GLN A 216 4.44 3.52 -7.08
CA GLN A 216 3.43 3.90 -6.10
C GLN A 216 2.07 3.98 -6.79
N GLY A 217 1.15 3.09 -6.40
CA GLY A 217 -0.17 2.90 -7.03
C GLY A 217 -0.33 1.54 -7.74
N CYS A 218 0.75 0.78 -7.92
CA CYS A 218 0.67 -0.60 -8.40
C CYS A 218 0.29 -1.56 -7.25
N CYS A 219 -0.63 -2.47 -7.52
CA CYS A 219 -1.07 -3.45 -6.53
C CYS A 219 0.00 -4.50 -6.17
N LEU A 220 1.03 -4.67 -7.00
CA LEU A 220 2.16 -5.57 -6.74
C LEU A 220 3.16 -4.99 -5.73
N SER A 221 3.31 -3.67 -5.68
CA SER A 221 4.36 -2.99 -4.92
C SER A 221 4.41 -3.36 -3.43
N PRO A 222 3.29 -3.48 -2.70
CA PRO A 222 3.31 -3.89 -1.30
C PRO A 222 3.85 -5.31 -1.10
N LEU A 223 3.50 -6.27 -1.97
CA LEU A 223 4.01 -7.63 -1.88
C LEU A 223 5.51 -7.68 -2.16
N LEU A 224 5.98 -6.97 -3.18
CA LEU A 224 7.42 -6.87 -3.49
C LEU A 224 8.20 -6.28 -2.30
N GLY A 225 7.64 -5.26 -1.65
CA GLY A 225 8.19 -4.70 -0.42
C GLY A 225 8.27 -5.71 0.73
N ASN A 226 7.23 -6.52 0.92
CA ASN A 226 7.20 -7.57 1.95
C ASN A 226 8.23 -8.68 1.67
N ILE A 227 8.40 -9.07 0.40
CA ILE A 227 9.42 -10.04 -0.01
C ILE A 227 10.83 -9.51 0.27
N LEU A 228 11.09 -8.23 -0.01
CA LEU A 228 12.38 -7.61 0.27
C LEU A 228 12.70 -7.61 1.77
N LEU A 229 11.73 -7.21 2.60
CA LEU A 229 11.90 -6.98 4.02
C LEU A 229 11.67 -8.22 4.91
N GLU A 230 11.47 -9.39 4.34
CA GLU A 230 11.25 -10.63 5.09
C GLU A 230 12.40 -10.94 6.05
N SER A 231 13.65 -10.77 5.61
CA SER A 231 14.83 -10.94 6.46
C SER A 231 14.91 -9.90 7.59
N PHE A 232 14.47 -8.66 7.33
CA PHE A 232 14.34 -7.62 8.34
C PHE A 232 13.32 -8.04 9.42
N ASP A 233 12.15 -8.49 9.01
CA ASP A 233 11.10 -8.93 9.94
C ASP A 233 11.56 -10.13 10.78
N LYS A 234 12.22 -11.14 10.16
CA LYS A 234 12.70 -12.33 10.87
C LYS A 234 13.82 -12.03 11.87
N GLN A 235 14.78 -11.20 11.49
CA GLN A 235 15.95 -10.94 12.32
C GLN A 235 15.65 -10.01 13.51
N LEU A 236 14.64 -9.13 13.38
CA LEU A 236 14.27 -8.20 14.44
C LEU A 236 13.25 -8.75 15.42
N ASN A 237 12.73 -9.95 15.18
CA ASN A 237 11.78 -10.58 16.10
C ASN A 237 12.45 -11.72 16.88
N GLY A 238 12.17 -11.81 18.17
CA GLY A 238 12.72 -12.83 19.07
C GLY A 238 13.62 -12.23 20.15
N ARG A 239 14.08 -13.05 21.08
CA ARG A 239 14.94 -12.69 22.23
C ARG A 239 14.37 -11.55 23.09
N GLY A 240 13.03 -11.47 23.20
CA GLY A 240 12.32 -10.43 23.96
C GLY A 240 12.17 -9.11 23.19
N ILE A 241 12.44 -9.09 21.90
CA ILE A 241 12.18 -7.96 21.01
C ILE A 241 11.01 -8.33 20.07
N THR A 242 10.09 -7.40 19.88
CA THR A 242 8.99 -7.49 18.93
C THR A 242 9.10 -6.32 17.96
N CYS A 243 9.24 -6.61 16.68
CA CYS A 243 9.23 -5.63 15.59
C CYS A 243 7.94 -5.82 14.77
N ILE A 244 7.11 -4.80 14.71
CA ILE A 244 5.86 -4.81 13.94
C ILE A 244 5.99 -3.81 12.81
N ARG A 245 5.67 -4.26 11.59
CA ARG A 245 5.81 -3.46 10.37
C ARG A 245 4.49 -3.35 9.60
N TYR A 246 4.27 -2.16 9.08
CA TYR A 246 3.20 -1.86 8.15
C TYR A 246 3.78 -1.19 6.89
N ILE A 247 4.15 -1.98 5.89
CA ILE A 247 4.85 -1.56 4.68
C ILE A 247 6.22 -0.97 5.02
N ASP A 248 6.35 0.35 5.08
CA ASP A 248 7.55 1.13 5.39
C ASP A 248 7.59 1.63 6.85
N ASP A 249 6.43 1.79 7.50
CA ASP A 249 6.34 2.12 8.91
C ASP A 249 6.64 0.90 9.79
N PHE A 250 7.50 1.04 10.80
CA PHE A 250 7.75 -0.04 11.77
C PHE A 250 7.95 0.48 13.19
N VAL A 251 7.68 -0.39 14.15
CA VAL A 251 7.96 -0.15 15.56
C VAL A 251 8.64 -1.37 16.18
N ILE A 252 9.73 -1.12 16.91
CA ILE A 252 10.48 -2.10 17.69
C ILE A 252 10.16 -1.88 19.16
N LEU A 253 9.76 -2.93 19.85
CA LEU A 253 9.32 -2.95 21.24
C LEU A 253 10.15 -3.94 22.06
N GLY A 254 10.40 -3.64 23.32
CA GLY A 254 11.07 -4.56 24.22
C GLY A 254 11.12 -4.09 25.66
N PRO A 255 11.48 -4.97 26.61
CA PRO A 255 11.52 -4.66 28.04
C PRO A 255 12.76 -3.83 28.45
N ASP A 256 13.80 -3.82 27.61
CA ASP A 256 15.10 -3.18 27.89
C ASP A 256 15.47 -2.18 26.81
N LYS A 257 15.87 -0.97 27.22
CA LYS A 257 16.23 0.14 26.33
C LYS A 257 17.40 -0.17 25.41
N HIS A 258 18.44 -0.80 25.95
CA HIS A 258 19.66 -1.10 25.19
C HIS A 258 19.40 -2.18 24.13
N LYS A 259 18.56 -3.20 24.47
CA LYS A 259 18.15 -4.24 23.50
C LYS A 259 17.35 -3.64 22.35
N VAL A 260 16.41 -2.73 22.63
CA VAL A 260 15.62 -2.04 21.61
C VAL A 260 16.51 -1.18 20.70
N GLN A 261 17.48 -0.46 21.28
CA GLN A 261 18.45 0.32 20.50
C GLN A 261 19.39 -0.56 19.65
N ALA A 262 19.84 -1.68 20.19
CA ALA A 262 20.66 -2.65 19.46
C ALA A 262 19.87 -3.27 18.30
N ALA A 263 18.61 -3.64 18.51
CA ALA A 263 17.72 -4.13 17.47
C ALA A 263 17.51 -3.09 16.36
N PHE A 264 17.29 -1.83 16.71
CA PHE A 264 17.16 -0.74 15.73
C PHE A 264 18.45 -0.59 14.90
N LYS A 265 19.63 -0.60 15.54
CA LYS A 265 20.92 -0.55 14.85
C LYS A 265 21.11 -1.72 13.89
N SER A 266 20.75 -2.94 14.31
CA SER A 266 20.77 -4.13 13.44
C SER A 266 19.79 -3.96 12.26
N GLY A 267 18.61 -3.42 12.50
CA GLY A 267 17.63 -3.11 11.46
C GLY A 267 18.19 -2.14 10.41
N LEU A 268 18.90 -1.08 10.83
CA LEU A 268 19.55 -0.14 9.91
C LEU A 268 20.61 -0.84 9.05
N GLN A 269 21.37 -1.77 9.61
CA GLN A 269 22.37 -2.55 8.87
C GLN A 269 21.71 -3.45 7.81
N ILE A 270 20.61 -4.12 8.15
CA ILE A 270 19.85 -4.95 7.20
C ILE A 270 19.28 -4.10 6.06
N LEU A 271 18.71 -2.95 6.37
CA LEU A 271 18.19 -2.02 5.36
C LEU A 271 19.31 -1.51 4.44
N ALA A 272 20.48 -1.18 5.00
CA ALA A 272 21.65 -0.69 4.24
C ALA A 272 22.15 -1.73 3.22
N GLN A 273 22.05 -3.04 3.50
CA GLN A 273 22.39 -4.11 2.55
C GLN A 273 21.55 -4.06 1.27
N HIS A 274 20.36 -3.43 1.34
CA HIS A 274 19.46 -3.23 0.21
C HIS A 274 19.45 -1.79 -0.32
N GLY A 275 20.40 -0.94 0.13
CA GLY A 275 20.42 0.48 -0.24
C GLY A 275 19.30 1.31 0.37
N LEU A 276 18.65 0.79 1.43
CA LEU A 276 17.56 1.45 2.15
C LEU A 276 18.07 2.10 3.44
N THR A 277 17.35 3.14 3.87
CA THR A 277 17.63 3.84 5.14
C THR A 277 16.31 4.08 5.88
N ALA A 278 16.34 4.10 7.21
CA ALA A 278 15.23 4.54 8.02
C ALA A 278 15.58 5.86 8.74
N TYR A 279 14.54 6.60 9.15
CA TYR A 279 14.74 7.87 9.83
C TYR A 279 15.29 7.69 11.25
N ASP A 280 16.26 8.53 11.63
CA ASP A 280 16.80 8.55 12.99
C ASP A 280 15.82 9.24 13.94
N PRO A 281 15.41 8.57 15.05
CA PRO A 281 14.52 9.14 16.04
C PRO A 281 15.03 10.42 16.72
N LYS A 282 16.33 10.67 16.71
CA LYS A 282 16.94 11.89 17.27
C LYS A 282 16.93 13.07 16.32
N LEU A 283 16.94 12.78 15.00
CA LEU A 283 17.06 13.82 13.96
C LEU A 283 15.75 14.13 13.27
N SER A 284 14.84 13.15 13.18
CA SER A 284 13.61 13.23 12.36
C SER A 284 12.37 12.91 13.21
N THR A 285 12.08 13.74 14.21
CA THR A 285 11.02 13.50 15.21
C THR A 285 9.61 13.45 14.65
N ASP A 286 9.38 14.00 13.44
CA ASP A 286 8.09 13.89 12.72
C ASP A 286 7.90 12.53 12.06
N LYS A 287 8.99 11.81 11.74
CA LYS A 287 9.02 10.54 11.03
C LYS A 287 9.38 9.36 11.92
N ALA A 288 10.20 9.60 12.94
CA ALA A 288 10.66 8.58 13.86
C ALA A 288 10.45 9.05 15.31
N GLY A 289 10.54 8.12 16.25
CA GLY A 289 10.43 8.43 17.68
C GLY A 289 10.89 7.29 18.55
N MET A 290 11.33 7.61 19.76
CA MET A 290 11.72 6.62 20.76
C MET A 290 11.36 7.09 22.17
N GLY A 291 11.12 6.15 23.07
CA GLY A 291 10.78 6.48 24.44
C GLY A 291 10.33 5.30 25.27
N GLU A 292 9.72 5.63 26.38
CA GLU A 292 9.07 4.65 27.26
C GLU A 292 7.59 4.51 26.89
N VAL A 293 7.14 3.28 26.82
CA VAL A 293 5.75 2.94 26.45
C VAL A 293 4.73 3.54 27.43
N ARG A 294 5.08 3.68 28.72
CA ARG A 294 4.19 4.29 29.73
C ARG A 294 3.75 5.71 29.40
N HIS A 295 4.55 6.48 28.66
CA HIS A 295 4.21 7.83 28.25
C HIS A 295 3.33 7.87 26.99
N GLY A 296 3.11 6.70 26.35
CA GLY A 296 2.39 6.57 25.10
C GLY A 296 3.20 6.98 23.87
N PHE A 297 2.79 6.50 22.72
CA PHE A 297 3.37 6.85 21.43
C PHE A 297 2.33 6.73 20.31
N GLU A 298 2.61 7.38 19.19
CA GLU A 298 1.75 7.28 18.00
C GLU A 298 2.31 6.25 17.01
N PHE A 299 1.44 5.35 16.51
CA PHE A 299 1.75 4.41 15.44
C PHE A 299 0.53 4.22 14.55
N LEU A 300 0.70 4.32 13.23
CA LEU A 300 -0.34 4.15 12.20
C LEU A 300 -1.61 4.98 12.43
N GLY A 301 -1.46 6.20 12.93
CA GLY A 301 -2.58 7.10 13.20
C GLY A 301 -3.33 6.82 14.50
N CYS A 302 -2.83 5.91 15.32
CA CYS A 302 -3.32 5.62 16.67
C CYS A 302 -2.33 6.08 17.73
N SER A 303 -2.83 6.51 18.89
CA SER A 303 -2.08 6.67 20.13
C SER A 303 -2.18 5.38 20.91
N VAL A 304 -1.05 4.81 21.30
CA VAL A 304 -0.94 3.57 22.07
C VAL A 304 -0.36 3.89 23.43
N ARG A 305 -1.06 3.46 24.48
CA ARG A 305 -0.63 3.48 25.89
C ARG A 305 -0.94 2.12 26.52
N PRO A 306 -0.32 1.75 27.63
CA PRO A 306 -0.67 0.50 28.31
C PRO A 306 -2.19 0.38 28.54
N GLY A 307 -2.82 -0.64 27.97
CA GLY A 307 -4.26 -0.89 28.05
C GLY A 307 -5.18 0.06 27.28
N MET A 308 -4.65 1.05 26.55
CA MET A 308 -5.46 2.06 25.86
C MET A 308 -4.98 2.32 24.44
N ILE A 309 -5.89 2.20 23.48
CA ILE A 309 -5.70 2.54 22.08
C ILE A 309 -6.75 3.58 21.71
N SER A 310 -6.31 4.74 21.18
CA SER A 310 -7.20 5.80 20.72
C SER A 310 -6.74 6.37 19.38
N PRO A 311 -7.62 7.00 18.59
CA PRO A 311 -7.23 7.76 17.42
C PRO A 311 -6.23 8.86 17.80
N ALA A 312 -5.10 8.95 17.09
CA ALA A 312 -4.10 9.97 17.33
C ALA A 312 -4.68 11.38 17.14
N ARG A 313 -4.15 12.37 17.90
CA ARG A 313 -4.62 13.77 17.85
C ARG A 313 -4.66 14.33 16.42
N LYS A 314 -3.67 13.99 15.60
CA LYS A 314 -3.60 14.40 14.20
C LYS A 314 -4.75 13.80 13.36
N SER A 315 -5.14 12.57 13.61
CA SER A 315 -6.26 11.91 12.93
C SER A 315 -7.60 12.55 13.30
N ARG A 316 -7.80 12.87 14.58
CA ARG A 316 -8.99 13.58 15.06
C ARG A 316 -9.10 14.98 14.44
N ARG A 317 -8.02 15.75 14.40
CA ARG A 317 -8.01 17.06 13.73
C ARG A 317 -8.37 16.97 12.26
N ARG A 318 -7.87 15.95 11.55
CA ARG A 318 -8.17 15.77 10.12
C ARG A 318 -9.64 15.53 9.83
N VAL A 319 -10.34 14.74 10.65
CA VAL A 319 -11.78 14.52 10.45
C VAL A 319 -12.56 15.79 10.70
N VAL A 320 -12.23 16.55 11.75
CA VAL A 320 -12.85 17.85 12.03
C VAL A 320 -12.62 18.85 10.89
N GLU A 321 -11.39 18.94 10.38
CA GLU A 321 -11.04 19.80 9.23
C GLU A 321 -11.78 19.35 7.94
N ALA A 322 -11.93 18.04 7.71
CA ALA A 322 -12.67 17.53 6.56
C ALA A 322 -14.17 17.88 6.64
N VAL A 323 -14.79 17.70 7.80
CA VAL A 323 -16.19 18.08 8.04
C VAL A 323 -16.36 19.59 7.86
N LYS A 324 -15.48 20.39 8.48
CA LYS A 324 -15.50 21.86 8.33
C LYS A 324 -15.41 22.28 6.87
N THR A 325 -14.50 21.66 6.10
CA THR A 325 -14.34 21.99 4.67
C THR A 325 -15.63 21.73 3.86
N VAL A 326 -16.38 20.67 4.19
CA VAL A 326 -17.67 20.37 3.53
C VAL A 326 -18.73 21.40 3.92
N LEU A 327 -18.79 21.75 5.20
CA LEU A 327 -19.74 22.75 5.70
C LEU A 327 -19.45 24.15 5.14
N ASP A 328 -18.17 24.59 5.15
CA ASP A 328 -17.78 25.89 4.59
C ASP A 328 -18.14 26.02 3.10
N LYS A 329 -17.96 24.94 2.32
CA LYS A 329 -18.38 24.93 0.92
C LYS A 329 -19.91 25.03 0.75
N SER A 330 -20.66 24.38 1.62
CA SER A 330 -22.11 24.46 1.61
C SER A 330 -22.62 25.86 1.96
N LEU A 331 -22.03 26.52 2.95
CA LEU A 331 -22.38 27.89 3.34
C LEU A 331 -22.21 28.87 2.17
N VAL A 332 -21.10 28.78 1.44
CA VAL A 332 -20.86 29.63 0.24
C VAL A 332 -21.95 29.43 -0.82
N LEU A 333 -22.50 28.21 -0.97
CA LEU A 333 -23.61 27.95 -1.91
C LEU A 333 -24.94 28.50 -1.42
N LEU A 334 -25.18 28.53 -0.11
CA LEU A 334 -26.40 29.09 0.49
C LEU A 334 -26.46 30.62 0.39
N ASP A 335 -25.31 31.31 0.34
CA ASP A 335 -25.22 32.76 0.17
C ASP A 335 -25.49 33.23 -1.27
N GLN A 336 -25.75 32.31 -2.21
CA GLN A 336 -26.03 32.65 -3.62
C GLN A 336 -27.54 32.51 -3.91
N PRO A 337 -28.31 33.62 -3.99
CA PRO A 337 -29.79 33.57 -4.14
C PRO A 337 -30.27 32.81 -5.40
N GLU A 338 -29.44 32.79 -6.45
CA GLU A 338 -29.76 32.10 -7.73
C GLU A 338 -29.78 30.58 -7.61
N LEU A 339 -29.22 30.03 -6.52
CA LEU A 339 -29.14 28.59 -6.27
C LEU A 339 -30.17 28.09 -5.22
N LEU A 340 -31.04 28.95 -4.72
CA LEU A 340 -32.04 28.61 -3.68
C LEU A 340 -32.96 27.43 -4.09
N MET A 341 -33.29 27.26 -5.37
CA MET A 341 -34.03 26.08 -5.84
C MET A 341 -33.22 24.75 -5.78
N ARG A 342 -31.90 24.83 -5.61
CA ARG A 342 -31.00 23.70 -5.39
C ARG A 342 -30.53 23.56 -3.94
N ALA A 343 -30.94 24.48 -3.07
CA ALA A 343 -30.48 24.55 -1.69
C ALA A 343 -30.84 23.31 -0.87
N ASP A 344 -32.05 22.77 -1.06
CA ASP A 344 -32.46 21.53 -0.35
C ASP A 344 -31.65 20.31 -0.78
N LEU A 345 -31.36 20.17 -2.09
CA LEU A 345 -30.50 19.12 -2.61
C LEU A 345 -29.06 19.32 -2.14
N ALA A 346 -28.56 20.55 -2.13
CA ALA A 346 -27.22 20.87 -1.64
C ALA A 346 -27.07 20.61 -0.13
N ALA A 347 -28.09 20.89 0.67
CA ALA A 347 -28.12 20.58 2.11
C ALA A 347 -28.10 19.08 2.38
N MET A 348 -28.92 18.31 1.65
CA MET A 348 -28.96 16.85 1.76
C MET A 348 -27.63 16.21 1.33
N ASP A 349 -27.03 16.67 0.24
CA ASP A 349 -25.71 16.21 -0.21
C ASP A 349 -24.61 16.56 0.80
N THR A 350 -24.70 17.71 1.43
CA THR A 350 -23.80 18.15 2.49
C THR A 350 -23.90 17.24 3.71
N LEU A 351 -25.11 16.97 4.19
CA LEU A 351 -25.36 16.08 5.33
C LEU A 351 -24.88 14.65 5.01
N ALA A 352 -25.18 14.15 3.82
CA ALA A 352 -24.72 12.84 3.37
C ALA A 352 -23.17 12.78 3.30
N SER A 353 -22.53 13.83 2.83
CA SER A 353 -21.06 13.93 2.78
C SER A 353 -20.44 13.95 4.17
N VAL A 354 -21.00 14.72 5.12
CA VAL A 354 -20.57 14.73 6.51
C VAL A 354 -20.76 13.37 7.16
N ALA A 355 -21.94 12.76 6.99
CA ALA A 355 -22.23 11.42 7.51
C ALA A 355 -21.23 10.38 6.99
N ASN A 356 -20.94 10.37 5.69
CA ASN A 356 -19.94 9.48 5.09
C ASN A 356 -18.52 9.68 5.65
N ILE A 357 -18.12 10.94 5.89
CA ILE A 357 -16.82 11.25 6.50
C ILE A 357 -16.74 10.71 7.92
N LEU A 358 -17.77 10.95 8.73
CA LEU A 358 -17.81 10.50 10.12
C LEU A 358 -17.91 8.98 10.23
N GLU A 359 -18.75 8.36 9.43
CA GLU A 359 -18.89 6.90 9.37
C GLU A 359 -17.58 6.23 8.90
N GLY A 360 -16.99 6.75 7.84
CA GLY A 360 -15.70 6.25 7.34
C GLY A 360 -14.60 6.35 8.38
N TRP A 361 -14.51 7.48 9.10
CA TRP A 361 -13.56 7.66 10.19
C TRP A 361 -13.88 6.76 11.37
N GLY A 362 -15.15 6.67 11.79
CA GLY A 362 -15.60 5.79 12.88
C GLY A 362 -15.26 4.33 12.60
N ASN A 363 -15.56 3.86 11.39
CA ASN A 363 -15.25 2.49 10.97
C ASN A 363 -13.72 2.23 10.96
N GLN A 364 -12.92 3.21 10.54
CA GLN A 364 -11.46 3.09 10.56
C GLN A 364 -10.90 2.89 11.97
N TYR A 365 -11.51 3.49 12.98
CA TYR A 365 -11.04 3.46 14.38
C TYR A 365 -11.95 2.64 15.32
N ALA A 366 -12.90 1.87 14.79
CA ALA A 366 -13.83 1.05 15.58
C ALA A 366 -13.13 0.01 16.48
N PHE A 367 -11.88 -0.33 16.19
CA PHE A 367 -11.07 -1.23 17.00
C PHE A 367 -10.40 -0.54 18.21
N CYS A 368 -10.41 0.78 18.30
CA CYS A 368 -9.91 1.53 19.44
C CYS A 368 -10.81 1.30 20.67
N ASN A 369 -10.19 1.28 21.87
CA ASN A 369 -10.91 1.00 23.12
C ASN A 369 -11.13 2.25 23.99
N ASP A 370 -10.58 3.40 23.62
CA ASP A 370 -10.81 4.69 24.27
C ASP A 370 -12.18 5.26 23.82
N ARG A 371 -13.23 4.86 24.54
CA ARG A 371 -14.62 5.25 24.21
C ARG A 371 -14.88 6.75 24.43
N GLU A 372 -14.19 7.40 25.35
CA GLU A 372 -14.38 8.83 25.61
C GLU A 372 -13.90 9.68 24.42
N VAL A 373 -12.78 9.31 23.83
CA VAL A 373 -12.26 9.96 22.62
C VAL A 373 -13.12 9.71 21.38
N LEU A 374 -13.78 8.55 21.29
CA LEU A 374 -14.65 8.21 20.16
C LEU A 374 -16.02 8.86 20.23
N LYS A 375 -16.46 9.31 21.42
CA LYS A 375 -17.74 10.03 21.61
C LYS A 375 -17.62 11.55 21.38
N GLN A 376 -16.43 12.12 21.44
CA GLN A 376 -16.14 13.54 21.17
C GLN A 376 -16.17 13.85 19.67
#